data_fedcc1d0e610302972982099d302b12a
#
_entry.id   fedcc1d0e610302972982099d302b12a
#
_cell.length_a   1.000
_cell.length_b   1.000
_cell.length_c   1.000
_cell.angle_alpha   90.00
_cell.angle_beta   90.00
_cell.angle_gamma   90.00
#
_symmetry.space_group_name_H-M   'P 1'
#
loop_
_entity.id
_entity.type
_entity.pdbx_description
1 polymer ?
#
loop_
_entity_poly.entity_id
_entity_poly.type
_entity_poly.pdbx_seq_one_letter_code
_entity_poly.pdbx_strand_id
1 'polypeptide(L)'
;MIKKVESDKEYRDVLSIRMTVFVDEQNVPKEEEIDEFEQTATHFIAYGDNGKALATARYRIVDSIVKVERVAVLKEARGLGLGRQLMLFLEKHALNQGYTHFKLGAQTHAIPFYETLGYEAYGDQFLDGGIPHYFMKKQVKS
;
A
#
# COMPACT_ATOMS: atom_id res chain seq x y z
N MET A 1 -5.09 -11.19 10.86
CA MET A 1 -4.91 -12.07 9.67
C MET A 1 -4.70 -11.22 8.43
N ILE A 2 -3.66 -11.52 7.67
CA ILE A 2 -3.36 -10.80 6.41
C ILE A 2 -3.60 -11.76 5.25
N LYS A 3 -4.25 -11.28 4.20
CA LYS A 3 -4.53 -12.12 3.04
C LYS A 3 -4.60 -11.30 1.75
N LYS A 4 -4.48 -12.00 0.62
CA LYS A 4 -4.82 -11.45 -0.69
C LYS A 4 -6.34 -11.36 -0.81
N VAL A 5 -6.83 -10.26 -1.35
CA VAL A 5 -8.26 -10.05 -1.57
C VAL A 5 -8.75 -11.00 -2.67
N GLU A 6 -9.82 -11.76 -2.38
CA GLU A 6 -10.36 -12.78 -3.27
C GLU A 6 -11.87 -12.71 -3.45
N SER A 7 -12.55 -11.78 -2.77
CA SER A 7 -14.00 -11.64 -2.82
C SER A 7 -14.44 -10.19 -2.92
N ASP A 8 -15.67 -9.99 -3.39
CA ASP A 8 -16.26 -8.65 -3.46
C ASP A 8 -16.42 -8.02 -2.08
N LYS A 9 -16.74 -8.83 -1.07
CA LYS A 9 -16.86 -8.35 0.31
C LYS A 9 -15.52 -7.82 0.80
N GLU A 10 -14.44 -8.55 0.56
CA GLU A 10 -13.10 -8.14 0.95
C GLU A 10 -12.68 -6.86 0.23
N TYR A 11 -13.02 -6.75 -1.05
CA TYR A 11 -12.73 -5.52 -1.79
C TYR A 11 -13.52 -4.33 -1.25
N ARG A 12 -14.77 -4.52 -0.85
CA ARG A 12 -15.53 -3.46 -0.19
C ARG A 12 -14.88 -3.03 1.13
N ASP A 13 -14.32 -3.99 1.88
CA ASP A 13 -13.55 -3.68 3.10
C ASP A 13 -12.29 -2.86 2.77
N VAL A 14 -11.59 -3.20 1.68
CA VAL A 14 -10.45 -2.41 1.18
C VAL A 14 -10.88 -0.97 0.90
N LEU A 15 -11.97 -0.79 0.17
CA LEU A 15 -12.45 0.56 -0.18
C LEU A 15 -12.85 1.35 1.05
N SER A 16 -13.45 0.70 2.05
CA SER A 16 -13.81 1.35 3.31
C SER A 16 -12.57 1.91 4.03
N ILE A 17 -11.48 1.15 4.10
CA ILE A 17 -10.23 1.63 4.70
C ILE A 17 -9.68 2.81 3.91
N ARG A 18 -9.64 2.71 2.59
CA ARG A 18 -9.09 3.75 1.72
C ARG A 18 -9.89 5.06 1.81
N MET A 19 -11.21 4.97 1.87
CA MET A 19 -12.06 6.15 2.05
C MET A 19 -11.77 6.82 3.39
N THR A 20 -11.64 6.06 4.46
CA THR A 20 -11.33 6.61 5.79
C THR A 20 -9.97 7.31 5.80
N VAL A 21 -8.93 6.65 5.27
CA VAL A 21 -7.56 7.16 5.36
C VAL A 21 -7.29 8.26 4.34
N PHE A 22 -7.62 8.04 3.07
CA PHE A 22 -7.23 8.97 2.02
C PHE A 22 -8.23 10.09 1.82
N VAL A 23 -9.51 9.80 1.87
CA VAL A 23 -10.55 10.82 1.63
C VAL A 23 -10.86 11.58 2.92
N ASP A 24 -11.21 10.88 3.99
CA ASP A 24 -11.65 11.53 5.23
C ASP A 24 -10.50 12.18 6.01
N GLU A 25 -9.37 11.47 6.19
CA GLU A 25 -8.24 12.02 6.94
C GLU A 25 -7.36 12.93 6.10
N GLN A 26 -7.05 12.56 4.86
CA GLN A 26 -6.06 13.25 4.03
C GLN A 26 -6.66 14.19 2.99
N ASN A 27 -7.99 14.22 2.91
CA ASN A 27 -8.71 15.12 1.99
C ASN A 27 -8.39 14.90 0.51
N VAL A 28 -8.02 13.68 0.12
CA VAL A 28 -7.87 13.34 -1.30
C VAL A 28 -9.26 13.32 -1.93
N PRO A 29 -9.47 13.95 -3.09
CA PRO A 29 -10.76 13.89 -3.75
C PRO A 29 -11.21 12.46 -4.00
N LYS A 30 -12.47 12.15 -3.66
CA LYS A 30 -13.01 10.80 -3.79
C LYS A 30 -12.87 10.24 -5.21
N GLU A 31 -13.09 11.07 -6.21
CA GLU A 31 -12.99 10.71 -7.62
C GLU A 31 -11.56 10.40 -8.07
N GLU A 32 -10.55 10.83 -7.31
CA GLU A 32 -9.15 10.52 -7.58
C GLU A 32 -8.70 9.24 -6.87
N GLU A 33 -9.38 8.86 -5.78
CA GLU A 33 -8.98 7.70 -4.98
C GLU A 33 -9.25 6.38 -5.70
N ILE A 34 -10.41 6.26 -6.33
CA ILE A 34 -10.75 5.09 -7.13
C ILE A 34 -10.26 5.34 -8.55
N ASP A 35 -9.41 4.47 -9.05
CA ASP A 35 -8.76 4.66 -10.34
C ASP A 35 -9.01 3.49 -11.29
N GLU A 36 -8.41 3.59 -12.47
CA GLU A 36 -8.57 2.60 -13.55
C GLU A 36 -7.88 1.26 -13.26
N PHE A 37 -7.04 1.19 -12.21
CA PHE A 37 -6.26 0.00 -11.89
C PHE A 37 -6.91 -0.90 -10.85
N GLU A 38 -8.13 -0.58 -10.41
CA GLU A 38 -8.79 -1.32 -9.33
C GLU A 38 -8.92 -2.81 -9.61
N GLN A 39 -9.26 -3.18 -10.83
CA GLN A 39 -9.48 -4.58 -11.19
C GLN A 39 -8.21 -5.32 -11.60
N THR A 40 -7.18 -4.61 -12.03
CA THR A 40 -5.93 -5.22 -12.50
C THR A 40 -4.88 -5.32 -11.40
N ALA A 41 -4.99 -4.51 -10.35
CA ALA A 41 -4.08 -4.55 -9.22
C ALA A 41 -4.35 -5.77 -8.34
N THR A 42 -3.31 -6.23 -7.65
CA THR A 42 -3.44 -7.26 -6.61
C THR A 42 -3.60 -6.54 -5.27
N HIS A 43 -4.71 -6.79 -4.59
CA HIS A 43 -5.05 -6.13 -3.33
C HIS A 43 -4.80 -7.06 -2.15
N PHE A 44 -4.38 -6.49 -1.03
CA PHE A 44 -4.16 -7.20 0.23
C PHE A 44 -4.93 -6.49 1.34
N ILE A 45 -5.33 -7.26 2.34
CA ILE A 45 -6.09 -6.74 3.46
C ILE A 45 -5.63 -7.40 4.76
N ALA A 46 -5.65 -6.62 5.84
CA ALA A 46 -5.37 -7.12 7.17
C ALA A 46 -6.60 -6.96 8.04
N TYR A 47 -7.03 -8.06 8.68
CA TYR A 47 -8.14 -8.08 9.63
C TYR A 47 -7.60 -8.26 11.05
N GLY A 48 -8.22 -7.57 11.99
CA GLY A 48 -7.97 -7.80 13.41
C GLY A 48 -8.66 -9.06 13.93
N ASP A 49 -8.41 -9.39 15.19
CA ASP A 49 -8.95 -10.59 15.83
C ASP A 49 -10.47 -10.60 15.88
N ASN A 50 -11.08 -9.43 15.91
CA ASN A 50 -12.54 -9.29 15.90
C ASN A 50 -13.14 -9.27 14.49
N GLY A 51 -12.34 -9.51 13.46
CA GLY A 51 -12.80 -9.49 12.08
C GLY A 51 -12.91 -8.10 11.45
N LYS A 52 -12.48 -7.05 12.15
CA LYS A 52 -12.51 -5.69 11.61
C LYS A 52 -11.36 -5.49 10.63
N ALA A 53 -11.65 -4.93 9.46
CA ALA A 53 -10.64 -4.56 8.47
C ALA A 53 -9.83 -3.37 8.97
N LEU A 54 -8.51 -3.50 9.02
CA LEU A 54 -7.61 -2.53 9.66
C LEU A 54 -6.62 -1.88 8.73
N ALA A 55 -6.19 -2.57 7.66
CA ALA A 55 -5.15 -2.06 6.78
C ALA A 55 -5.27 -2.68 5.40
N THR A 56 -4.77 -1.99 4.39
CA THR A 56 -4.77 -2.48 3.02
C THR A 56 -3.54 -1.95 2.27
N ALA A 57 -3.19 -2.66 1.20
CA ALA A 57 -2.18 -2.24 0.25
C ALA A 57 -2.46 -2.95 -1.07
N ARG A 58 -1.99 -2.39 -2.17
CA ARG A 58 -2.09 -3.08 -3.46
C ARG A 58 -0.77 -2.95 -4.22
N TYR A 59 -0.56 -3.84 -5.19
CA TYR A 59 0.50 -3.61 -6.16
C TYR A 59 -0.02 -3.90 -7.57
N ARG A 60 0.65 -3.30 -8.53
CA ARG A 60 0.49 -3.63 -9.95
C ARG A 60 1.89 -3.73 -10.57
N ILE A 61 1.96 -4.38 -11.71
CA ILE A 61 3.24 -4.56 -12.39
C ILE A 61 3.37 -3.53 -13.50
N VAL A 62 4.44 -2.76 -13.47
CA VAL A 62 4.76 -1.76 -14.50
C VAL A 62 6.20 -1.99 -14.92
N ASP A 63 6.42 -2.33 -16.18
CA ASP A 63 7.77 -2.59 -16.74
C ASP A 63 8.56 -3.61 -15.90
N SER A 64 7.90 -4.69 -15.51
CA SER A 64 8.46 -5.77 -14.68
C SER A 64 8.84 -5.34 -13.25
N ILE A 65 8.39 -4.17 -12.82
CA ILE A 65 8.60 -3.65 -11.47
C ILE A 65 7.28 -3.71 -10.71
N VAL A 66 7.36 -4.13 -9.44
CA VAL A 66 6.21 -4.12 -8.53
C VAL A 66 6.00 -2.69 -8.04
N LYS A 67 4.92 -2.06 -8.48
CA LYS A 67 4.56 -0.74 -8.01
C LYS A 67 3.56 -0.87 -6.86
N VAL A 68 4.02 -0.57 -5.65
CA VAL A 68 3.19 -0.63 -4.44
C VAL A 68 2.43 0.67 -4.31
N GLU A 69 1.12 0.57 -4.07
CA GLU A 69 0.22 1.72 -4.01
C GLU A 69 -0.84 1.53 -2.94
N ARG A 70 -1.46 2.63 -2.53
CA ARG A 70 -2.63 2.62 -1.65
C ARG A 70 -2.38 1.89 -0.34
N VAL A 71 -1.19 2.09 0.25
CA VAL A 71 -0.89 1.55 1.58
C VAL A 71 -1.61 2.41 2.62
N ALA A 72 -2.50 1.80 3.37
CA ALA A 72 -3.33 2.53 4.33
C ALA A 72 -3.55 1.69 5.58
N VAL A 73 -3.38 2.30 6.75
CA VAL A 73 -3.63 1.69 8.06
C VAL A 73 -4.59 2.60 8.81
N LEU A 74 -5.69 2.05 9.32
CA LEU A 74 -6.62 2.83 10.14
C LEU A 74 -5.90 3.39 11.36
N LYS A 75 -6.31 4.60 11.78
CA LYS A 75 -5.67 5.34 12.87
C LYS A 75 -5.54 4.49 14.15
N GLU A 76 -6.60 3.76 14.52
CA GLU A 76 -6.61 2.92 15.71
C GLU A 76 -5.64 1.72 15.65
N ALA A 77 -5.17 1.37 14.46
CA ALA A 77 -4.26 0.23 14.28
C ALA A 77 -2.81 0.66 14.01
N ARG A 78 -2.53 1.96 14.02
CA ARG A 78 -1.17 2.48 13.78
C ARG A 78 -0.27 2.24 15.00
N GLY A 79 1.03 2.07 14.73
CA GLY A 79 2.01 1.87 15.79
C GLY A 79 2.09 0.44 16.33
N LEU A 80 1.35 -0.50 15.73
CA LEU A 80 1.30 -1.90 16.18
C LEU A 80 2.08 -2.85 15.27
N GLY A 81 2.82 -2.32 14.30
CA GLY A 81 3.59 -3.13 13.35
C GLY A 81 2.77 -3.74 12.22
N LEU A 82 1.50 -3.38 12.09
CA LEU A 82 0.61 -3.98 11.10
C LEU A 82 1.01 -3.58 9.67
N GLY A 83 1.37 -2.32 9.46
CA GLY A 83 1.84 -1.85 8.15
C GLY A 83 3.08 -2.61 7.69
N ARG A 84 4.01 -2.86 8.60
CA ARG A 84 5.21 -3.65 8.30
C ARG A 84 4.85 -5.08 7.90
N GLN A 85 3.98 -5.73 8.67
CA GLN A 85 3.54 -7.11 8.38
C GLN A 85 2.85 -7.19 7.02
N LEU A 86 2.00 -6.22 6.72
CA LEU A 86 1.29 -6.15 5.46
C LEU A 86 2.25 -5.99 4.28
N MET A 87 3.23 -5.10 4.39
CA MET A 87 4.22 -4.89 3.35
C MET A 87 5.08 -6.14 3.12
N LEU A 88 5.50 -6.81 4.19
CA LEU A 88 6.28 -8.05 4.08
C LEU A 88 5.47 -9.16 3.40
N PHE A 89 4.18 -9.25 3.71
CA PHE A 89 3.29 -10.23 3.06
C PHE A 89 3.15 -9.92 1.55
N LEU A 90 2.92 -8.66 1.20
CA LEU A 90 2.82 -8.21 -0.18
C LEU A 90 4.12 -8.52 -0.95
N GLU A 91 5.27 -8.20 -0.36
CA GLU A 91 6.56 -8.44 -1.00
C GLU A 91 6.80 -9.92 -1.24
N LYS A 92 6.49 -10.76 -0.25
CA LYS A 92 6.63 -12.21 -0.38
C LYS A 92 5.75 -12.75 -1.51
N HIS A 93 4.52 -12.25 -1.60
CA HIS A 93 3.62 -12.66 -2.69
C HIS A 93 4.23 -12.31 -4.06
N ALA A 94 4.75 -11.09 -4.22
CA ALA A 94 5.35 -10.66 -5.48
C ALA A 94 6.63 -11.44 -5.80
N LEU A 95 7.46 -11.72 -4.78
CA LEU A 95 8.67 -12.54 -4.95
C LEU A 95 8.31 -13.94 -5.43
N ASN A 96 7.24 -14.54 -4.91
CA ASN A 96 6.78 -15.85 -5.35
C ASN A 96 6.29 -15.84 -6.80
N GLN A 97 5.93 -14.67 -7.33
CA GLN A 97 5.57 -14.50 -8.75
C GLN A 97 6.78 -14.20 -9.63
N GLY A 98 7.99 -14.13 -9.06
CA GLY A 98 9.23 -13.91 -9.81
C GLY A 98 9.69 -12.46 -9.89
N TYR A 99 9.08 -11.54 -9.15
CA TYR A 99 9.46 -10.13 -9.17
C TYR A 99 10.41 -9.81 -8.03
N THR A 100 11.45 -9.02 -8.31
CA THR A 100 12.48 -8.68 -7.32
C THR A 100 12.67 -7.18 -7.14
N HIS A 101 12.05 -6.36 -8.01
CA HIS A 101 12.18 -4.90 -7.96
C HIS A 101 10.87 -4.28 -7.53
N PHE A 102 10.96 -3.37 -6.53
CA PHE A 102 9.81 -2.71 -5.94
C PHE A 102 9.97 -1.20 -6.01
N LYS A 103 8.88 -0.49 -6.26
CA LYS A 103 8.83 0.97 -6.31
C LYS A 103 7.55 1.44 -5.64
N LEU A 104 7.62 2.58 -4.98
CA LEU A 104 6.44 3.24 -4.41
C LEU A 104 6.66 4.74 -4.34
N GLY A 105 5.55 5.48 -4.21
CA GLY A 105 5.58 6.89 -3.87
C GLY A 105 5.23 7.03 -2.39
N ALA A 106 6.17 7.51 -1.58
CA ALA A 106 5.99 7.64 -0.15
C ALA A 106 5.69 9.09 0.23
N GLN A 107 4.65 9.30 1.04
CA GLN A 107 4.44 10.60 1.67
C GLN A 107 5.67 10.90 2.53
N THR A 108 6.07 12.18 2.61
CA THR A 108 7.35 12.53 3.24
C THR A 108 7.48 12.04 4.68
N HIS A 109 6.39 12.06 5.46
CA HIS A 109 6.41 11.58 6.84
C HIS A 109 6.54 10.04 6.94
N ALA A 110 6.26 9.31 5.88
CA ALA A 110 6.31 7.84 5.85
C ALA A 110 7.67 7.31 5.38
N ILE A 111 8.56 8.16 4.89
CA ILE A 111 9.88 7.75 4.39
C ILE A 111 10.65 6.92 5.42
N PRO A 112 10.76 7.34 6.70
CA PRO A 112 11.48 6.52 7.69
C PRO A 112 10.92 5.11 7.85
N PHE A 113 9.58 4.97 7.77
CA PHE A 113 8.94 3.66 7.84
C PHE A 113 9.41 2.75 6.68
N TYR A 114 9.38 3.25 5.45
CA TYR A 114 9.81 2.48 4.29
C TYR A 114 11.31 2.21 4.31
N GLU A 115 12.11 3.13 4.83
CA GLU A 115 13.55 2.89 5.00
C GLU A 115 13.82 1.68 5.90
N THR A 116 13.02 1.49 6.96
CA THR A 116 13.17 0.29 7.81
C THR A 116 12.88 -1.00 7.07
N LEU A 117 12.17 -0.94 5.94
CA LEU A 117 11.87 -2.09 5.10
C LEU A 117 12.87 -2.28 3.97
N GLY A 118 13.88 -1.42 3.87
CA GLY A 118 14.92 -1.52 2.85
C GLY A 118 14.70 -0.67 1.62
N TYR A 119 13.71 0.22 1.62
CA TYR A 119 13.48 1.15 0.52
C TYR A 119 14.41 2.37 0.63
N GLU A 120 14.75 2.92 -0.52
CA GLU A 120 15.63 4.09 -0.63
C GLU A 120 14.95 5.16 -1.48
N ALA A 121 14.86 6.37 -0.96
CA ALA A 121 14.26 7.50 -1.68
C ALA A 121 15.20 7.99 -2.79
N TYR A 122 14.62 8.43 -3.90
CA TYR A 122 15.36 8.97 -5.02
C TYR A 122 14.53 10.00 -5.79
N GLY A 123 15.22 10.86 -6.54
CA GLY A 123 14.58 11.88 -7.36
C GLY A 123 14.06 13.05 -6.56
N ASP A 124 13.27 13.89 -7.23
CA ASP A 124 12.72 15.11 -6.63
C ASP A 124 11.37 14.87 -5.98
N GLN A 125 11.02 15.73 -5.02
CA GLN A 125 9.71 15.73 -4.42
C GLN A 125 8.63 16.01 -5.47
N PHE A 126 7.51 15.32 -5.39
CA PHE A 126 6.35 15.54 -6.24
C PHE A 126 5.07 15.57 -5.41
N LEU A 127 4.00 16.07 -6.00
CA LEU A 127 2.68 16.10 -5.35
C LEU A 127 1.81 14.97 -5.90
N ASP A 128 1.15 14.25 -5.00
CA ASP A 128 0.15 13.24 -5.35
C ASP A 128 -1.04 13.47 -4.43
N GLY A 129 -2.21 13.72 -5.01
CA GLY A 129 -3.38 14.11 -4.23
C GLY A 129 -3.15 15.42 -3.45
N GLY A 130 -2.24 16.28 -3.91
CA GLY A 130 -1.86 17.51 -3.22
C GLY A 130 -0.91 17.31 -2.05
N ILE A 131 -0.43 16.09 -1.83
CA ILE A 131 0.45 15.74 -0.70
C ILE A 131 1.87 15.50 -1.20
N PRO A 132 2.91 16.06 -0.54
CA PRO A 132 4.30 15.84 -0.95
C PRO A 132 4.73 14.38 -0.79
N HIS A 133 5.37 13.86 -1.84
CA HIS A 133 5.85 12.48 -1.92
C HIS A 133 7.26 12.44 -2.47
N TYR A 134 7.96 11.33 -2.21
CA TYR A 134 9.18 10.93 -2.92
C TYR A 134 9.01 9.52 -3.43
N PHE A 135 9.57 9.23 -4.60
CA PHE A 135 9.68 7.85 -5.04
C PHE A 135 10.73 7.12 -4.20
N MET A 136 10.43 5.87 -3.89
CA MET A 136 11.36 4.98 -3.19
C MET A 136 11.44 3.67 -3.95
N LYS A 137 12.59 3.01 -3.86
CA LYS A 137 12.83 1.75 -4.56
C LYS A 137 13.52 0.75 -3.63
N LYS A 138 13.31 -0.53 -3.95
CA LYS A 138 13.95 -1.64 -3.25
C LYS A 138 14.20 -2.76 -4.24
N GLN A 139 15.35 -3.40 -4.13
CA GLN A 139 15.65 -4.62 -4.89
C GLN A 139 15.93 -5.74 -3.90
N VAL A 140 15.28 -6.88 -4.10
CA VAL A 140 15.45 -8.06 -3.26
C VAL A 140 16.15 -9.12 -4.10
N LYS A 141 17.15 -9.76 -3.52
CA LYS A 141 17.80 -10.91 -4.17
C LYS A 141 16.90 -12.13 -4.06
N SER A 142 16.68 -12.78 -5.19
CA SER A 142 15.85 -13.99 -5.23
C SER A 142 16.66 -15.22 -4.82
#